data_bb5a6a8f16d3d776fa109afaf8ddc61b
#
_entry.id   bb5a6a8f16d3d776fa109afaf8ddc61b
#
_cell.length_a   1.000
_cell.length_b   1.000
_cell.length_c   1.000
_cell.angle_alpha   90.00
_cell.angle_beta   90.00
_cell.angle_gamma   90.00
#
_symmetry.space_group_name_H-M   'P 1'
#
loop_
_entity.id
_entity.type
_entity.pdbx_description
1 polymer ?
#
loop_
_entity_poly.entity_id
_entity_poly.type
_entity_poly.pdbx_seq_one_letter_code
_entity_poly.pdbx_strand_id
1 'polypeptide(L)'
;MKLKPYYLKIFAGALLIATVLLMWFGYRAISEWQRSTRLVTDRRSIEALYLLATAVTRDMRGAQTQILPQLDLLGSRAEPYELGDEVANAFARFPYPESFFSWRTESNGNKSLYVFNRTDRQPAWYQGGLGIGEFPTTLVKDPSALTPLEAVLEQQASLHTRFIVFETEIGGQPYQVVGRPVYLAPSHPVLQGVVGFIVNMTWVREHYFNELMAELSLVIDGRNSVALEIFDERGRLVTSNRGRTGLEADAGTRVRERKFPLMFFDPVLRAAQPEKTLPVRYWTAHAQALQDESMLAAASGARRTFVLISFAAVAAVIALVLTVRATRSAAALATMKSEFVSTVTHELKTPISSIRLASETLARGRFRSAETVREYANILLNEAGRLSRIVDNLLTISRIQDVDCLYTFESLDPGTLFEDALNNFQPRLKQLGFEVNVDIPAPLPAVRADRTAILQVMGNLLDNAIRYSNGTRQLAISASANDAEVSLRIADRGQGIPADEAPHIFEKFFRGRNVSSSGTGLGLAIVHRVINDHHGDVKLRSNNGSGTVVEILLPVAKGDKLR
;
A
#
# COMPACT_ATOMS: atom_id res chain seq x y z
N MET A 1 -18.19 29.73 -22.91
CA MET A 1 -19.10 28.88 -22.11
C MET A 1 -18.62 28.90 -20.65
N LYS A 2 -19.23 29.73 -19.77
CA LYS A 2 -18.82 29.82 -18.36
C LYS A 2 -19.41 28.63 -17.61
N LEU A 3 -18.62 27.57 -17.42
CA LEU A 3 -18.99 26.48 -16.51
C LEU A 3 -19.19 27.09 -15.10
N LYS A 4 -20.41 27.01 -14.57
CA LYS A 4 -20.68 27.48 -13.21
C LYS A 4 -19.78 26.73 -12.22
N PRO A 5 -19.20 27.38 -11.19
CA PRO A 5 -18.25 26.77 -10.24
C PRO A 5 -18.81 25.53 -9.51
N TYR A 6 -20.10 25.32 -9.55
CA TYR A 6 -20.80 24.16 -9.01
C TYR A 6 -20.47 22.85 -9.77
N TYR A 7 -20.40 22.88 -11.11
CA TYR A 7 -20.08 21.68 -11.92
C TYR A 7 -18.67 21.17 -11.66
N LEU A 8 -17.70 22.08 -11.41
CA LEU A 8 -16.33 21.70 -11.10
C LEU A 8 -16.24 20.95 -9.76
N LYS A 9 -17.02 21.36 -8.76
CA LYS A 9 -17.07 20.67 -7.45
C LYS A 9 -17.70 19.27 -7.58
N ILE A 10 -18.79 19.13 -8.36
CA ILE A 10 -19.43 17.83 -8.61
C ILE A 10 -18.49 16.92 -9.35
N PHE A 11 -17.81 17.40 -10.39
CA PHE A 11 -16.85 16.61 -11.18
C PHE A 11 -15.66 16.15 -10.30
N ALA A 12 -15.10 17.02 -9.46
CA ALA A 12 -14.04 16.67 -8.53
C ALA A 12 -14.49 15.62 -7.50
N GLY A 13 -15.70 15.76 -6.97
CA GLY A 13 -16.31 14.78 -6.06
C GLY A 13 -16.55 13.42 -6.72
N ALA A 14 -17.10 13.41 -7.92
CA ALA A 14 -17.32 12.19 -8.70
C ALA A 14 -16.00 11.46 -9.02
N LEU A 15 -14.96 12.21 -9.42
CA LEU A 15 -13.64 11.63 -9.68
C LEU A 15 -13.01 11.04 -8.44
N LEU A 16 -13.13 11.69 -7.29
CA LEU A 16 -12.62 11.20 -6.01
C LEU A 16 -13.34 9.91 -5.60
N ILE A 17 -14.67 9.86 -5.72
CA ILE A 17 -15.47 8.66 -5.43
C ILE A 17 -15.05 7.52 -6.38
N ALA A 18 -14.92 7.80 -7.68
CA ALA A 18 -14.49 6.81 -8.67
C ALA A 18 -13.10 6.24 -8.35
N THR A 19 -12.16 7.10 -7.93
CA THR A 19 -10.81 6.69 -7.52
C THR A 19 -10.82 5.78 -6.30
N VAL A 20 -11.61 6.12 -5.27
CA VAL A 20 -11.76 5.31 -4.05
C VAL A 20 -12.39 3.95 -4.38
N LEU A 21 -13.43 3.92 -5.20
CA LEU A 21 -14.07 2.68 -5.66
C LEU A 21 -13.09 1.80 -6.43
N LEU A 22 -12.31 2.37 -7.33
CA LEU A 22 -11.33 1.65 -8.13
C LEU A 22 -10.23 1.03 -7.25
N MET A 23 -9.74 1.76 -6.25
CA MET A 23 -8.79 1.24 -5.25
C MET A 23 -9.42 0.11 -4.42
N TRP A 24 -10.66 0.28 -3.96
CA TRP A 24 -11.36 -0.74 -3.18
C TRP A 24 -11.59 -2.03 -3.98
N PHE A 25 -12.06 -1.92 -5.23
CA PHE A 25 -12.24 -3.07 -6.11
C PHE A 25 -10.92 -3.77 -6.44
N GLY A 26 -9.85 -3.00 -6.72
CA GLY A 26 -8.51 -3.55 -6.96
C GLY A 26 -7.96 -4.32 -5.76
N TYR A 27 -8.06 -3.75 -4.56
CA TYR A 27 -7.68 -4.44 -3.32
C TYR A 27 -8.49 -5.72 -3.09
N ARG A 28 -9.80 -5.65 -3.29
CA ARG A 28 -10.70 -6.80 -3.15
C ARG A 28 -10.37 -7.90 -4.16
N ALA A 29 -10.15 -7.56 -5.42
CA ALA A 29 -9.78 -8.51 -6.46
C ALA A 29 -8.48 -9.25 -6.14
N ILE A 30 -7.45 -8.54 -5.67
CA ILE A 30 -6.18 -9.15 -5.23
C ILE A 30 -6.40 -10.08 -4.04
N SER A 31 -7.19 -9.67 -3.06
CA SER A 31 -7.46 -10.49 -1.86
C SER A 31 -8.27 -11.75 -2.17
N GLU A 32 -9.26 -11.67 -3.06
CA GLU A 32 -10.04 -12.82 -3.52
C GLU A 32 -9.18 -13.78 -4.36
N TRP A 33 -8.33 -13.25 -5.22
CA TRP A 33 -7.38 -14.06 -5.99
C TRP A 33 -6.41 -14.82 -5.08
N GLN A 34 -5.84 -14.18 -4.05
CA GLN A 34 -4.98 -14.86 -3.06
C GLN A 34 -5.70 -15.96 -2.29
N ARG A 35 -6.97 -15.74 -1.92
CA ARG A 35 -7.79 -16.79 -1.28
C ARG A 35 -8.04 -17.96 -2.21
N SER A 36 -8.41 -17.69 -3.45
CA SER A 36 -8.65 -18.73 -4.46
C SER A 36 -7.39 -19.56 -4.72
N THR A 37 -6.23 -18.93 -4.85
CA THR A 37 -4.95 -19.63 -5.05
C THR A 37 -4.64 -20.56 -3.87
N ARG A 38 -4.83 -20.11 -2.62
CA ARG A 38 -4.62 -20.95 -1.43
C ARG A 38 -5.55 -22.16 -1.39
N LEU A 39 -6.80 -21.98 -1.77
CA LEU A 39 -7.76 -23.09 -1.82
C LEU A 39 -7.38 -24.13 -2.88
N VAL A 40 -6.91 -23.71 -4.04
CA VAL A 40 -6.45 -24.60 -5.10
C VAL A 40 -5.20 -25.39 -4.67
N THR A 41 -4.22 -24.73 -4.04
CA THR A 41 -3.01 -25.39 -3.55
C THR A 41 -3.32 -26.39 -2.43
N ASP A 42 -4.19 -26.03 -1.48
CA ASP A 42 -4.63 -26.93 -0.40
C ASP A 42 -5.35 -28.17 -0.96
N ARG A 43 -6.22 -27.97 -1.95
CA ARG A 43 -6.96 -29.07 -2.59
C ARG A 43 -6.03 -30.02 -3.32
N ARG A 44 -5.02 -29.53 -4.03
CA ARG A 44 -4.00 -30.37 -4.69
C ARG A 44 -3.24 -31.25 -3.70
N SER A 45 -2.83 -30.71 -2.55
CA SER A 45 -2.16 -31.48 -1.50
C SER A 45 -3.06 -32.61 -0.95
N ILE A 46 -4.34 -32.33 -0.73
CA ILE A 46 -5.31 -33.31 -0.26
C ILE A 46 -5.56 -34.40 -1.31
N GLU A 47 -5.72 -34.02 -2.58
CA GLU A 47 -5.92 -34.94 -3.69
C GLU A 47 -4.69 -35.85 -3.88
N ALA A 48 -3.47 -35.32 -3.79
CA ALA A 48 -2.23 -36.08 -3.88
C ALA A 48 -2.12 -37.11 -2.74
N LEU A 49 -2.42 -36.71 -1.49
CA LEU A 49 -2.46 -37.65 -0.35
C LEU A 49 -3.51 -38.73 -0.51
N TYR A 50 -4.67 -38.38 -1.04
CA TYR A 50 -5.73 -39.34 -1.29
C TYR A 50 -5.30 -40.36 -2.34
N LEU A 51 -4.70 -39.90 -3.44
CA LEU A 51 -4.19 -40.79 -4.49
C LEU A 51 -3.08 -41.71 -3.96
N LEU A 52 -2.11 -41.17 -3.23
CA LEU A 52 -1.03 -41.92 -2.61
C LEU A 52 -1.61 -43.00 -1.66
N ALA A 53 -2.45 -42.59 -0.71
CA ALA A 53 -3.01 -43.53 0.27
C ALA A 53 -3.90 -44.61 -0.40
N THR A 54 -4.60 -44.24 -1.46
CA THR A 54 -5.44 -45.18 -2.22
C THR A 54 -4.57 -46.16 -3.02
N ALA A 55 -3.53 -45.65 -3.70
CA ALA A 55 -2.57 -46.49 -4.44
C ALA A 55 -1.86 -47.47 -3.52
N VAL A 56 -1.28 -46.98 -2.42
CA VAL A 56 -0.65 -47.82 -1.39
C VAL A 56 -1.60 -48.90 -0.85
N THR A 57 -2.81 -48.49 -0.47
CA THR A 57 -3.78 -49.45 0.12
C THR A 57 -4.25 -50.49 -0.90
N ARG A 58 -4.48 -50.07 -2.15
CA ARG A 58 -4.90 -51.00 -3.22
C ARG A 58 -3.78 -51.99 -3.54
N ASP A 59 -2.58 -51.46 -3.66
CA ASP A 59 -1.43 -52.27 -4.03
C ASP A 59 -1.09 -53.28 -2.93
N MET A 60 -1.01 -52.86 -1.67
CA MET A 60 -0.75 -53.73 -0.52
C MET A 60 -1.77 -54.86 -0.35
N ARG A 61 -3.01 -54.70 -0.83
CA ARG A 61 -4.03 -55.76 -0.81
C ARG A 61 -3.98 -56.67 -2.02
N GLY A 62 -3.30 -56.26 -3.07
CA GLY A 62 -3.41 -56.88 -4.38
C GLY A 62 -3.07 -58.35 -4.40
N ALA A 63 -1.92 -58.79 -3.88
CA ALA A 63 -1.50 -60.17 -3.85
C ALA A 63 -2.46 -61.02 -3.00
N GLN A 64 -2.90 -60.55 -1.84
CA GLN A 64 -3.86 -61.27 -0.99
C GLN A 64 -5.20 -61.52 -1.70
N THR A 65 -5.76 -60.51 -2.37
CA THR A 65 -7.11 -60.59 -2.94
C THR A 65 -7.16 -61.32 -4.28
N GLN A 66 -6.06 -61.29 -5.03
CA GLN A 66 -6.04 -61.84 -6.39
C GLN A 66 -5.32 -63.18 -6.51
N ILE A 67 -4.26 -63.38 -5.74
CA ILE A 67 -3.41 -64.58 -5.88
C ILE A 67 -3.75 -65.68 -4.89
N LEU A 68 -3.95 -65.34 -3.59
CA LEU A 68 -4.23 -66.40 -2.60
C LEU A 68 -5.47 -67.23 -2.90
N PRO A 69 -6.60 -66.72 -3.45
CA PRO A 69 -7.71 -67.55 -3.85
C PRO A 69 -7.39 -68.52 -5.00
N GLN A 70 -6.52 -68.13 -5.94
CA GLN A 70 -6.11 -68.97 -7.06
C GLN A 70 -5.19 -70.09 -6.58
N LEU A 71 -4.21 -69.77 -5.75
CA LEU A 71 -3.31 -70.75 -5.14
C LEU A 71 -4.06 -71.75 -4.24
N ASP A 72 -5.13 -71.29 -3.58
CA ASP A 72 -5.99 -72.16 -2.76
C ASP A 72 -6.72 -73.27 -3.59
N LEU A 73 -7.24 -72.87 -4.76
CA LEU A 73 -7.91 -73.76 -5.69
C LEU A 73 -6.97 -74.80 -6.29
N LEU A 74 -5.75 -74.44 -6.58
CA LEU A 74 -4.73 -75.32 -7.18
C LEU A 74 -3.93 -76.11 -6.13
N GLY A 75 -3.71 -75.48 -4.96
CA GLY A 75 -2.75 -75.95 -3.95
C GLY A 75 -3.02 -77.28 -3.30
N SER A 76 -4.24 -77.91 -3.39
CA SER A 76 -4.56 -79.17 -2.79
C SER A 76 -4.36 -80.38 -3.71
N ARG A 77 -4.24 -80.15 -5.04
CA ARG A 77 -4.18 -81.26 -6.02
C ARG A 77 -3.06 -81.09 -7.08
N ALA A 78 -2.57 -79.89 -7.28
CA ALA A 78 -1.54 -79.61 -8.29
C ALA A 78 -0.13 -79.95 -7.81
N GLU A 79 0.70 -80.46 -8.71
CA GLU A 79 2.13 -80.56 -8.42
C GLU A 79 2.75 -79.18 -8.16
N PRO A 80 3.78 -79.13 -7.27
CA PRO A 80 4.34 -77.78 -6.88
C PRO A 80 4.79 -76.96 -8.05
N TYR A 81 5.35 -77.53 -9.10
CA TYR A 81 5.84 -76.79 -10.26
C TYR A 81 4.70 -76.19 -11.12
N GLU A 82 3.48 -76.76 -11.07
CA GLU A 82 2.30 -76.22 -11.75
C GLU A 82 1.86 -74.87 -11.16
N LEU A 83 2.19 -74.61 -9.89
CA LEU A 83 1.97 -73.30 -9.25
C LEU A 83 2.99 -72.23 -9.74
N GLY A 84 4.07 -72.66 -10.41
CA GLY A 84 5.12 -71.76 -10.85
C GLY A 84 4.65 -70.67 -11.80
N ASP A 85 3.76 -71.02 -12.75
CA ASP A 85 3.22 -70.03 -13.72
C ASP A 85 2.35 -68.97 -13.03
N GLU A 86 1.50 -69.37 -12.10
CA GLU A 86 0.67 -68.45 -11.34
C GLU A 86 1.51 -67.54 -10.44
N VAL A 87 2.54 -68.10 -9.82
CA VAL A 87 3.48 -67.32 -9.01
C VAL A 87 4.31 -66.38 -9.86
N ALA A 88 4.77 -66.81 -11.06
CA ALA A 88 5.47 -65.94 -11.99
C ALA A 88 4.64 -64.74 -12.43
N ASN A 89 3.37 -64.98 -12.77
CA ASN A 89 2.38 -63.93 -13.06
C ASN A 89 2.17 -62.98 -11.87
N ALA A 90 2.12 -63.58 -10.65
CA ALA A 90 2.00 -62.82 -9.42
C ALA A 90 3.21 -61.88 -9.19
N PHE A 91 4.41 -62.37 -9.42
CA PHE A 91 5.63 -61.57 -9.31
C PHE A 91 5.69 -60.43 -10.35
N ALA A 92 5.26 -60.67 -11.57
CA ALA A 92 5.19 -59.65 -12.59
C ALA A 92 4.20 -58.53 -12.21
N ARG A 93 3.14 -58.85 -11.47
CA ARG A 93 2.07 -57.90 -11.11
C ARG A 93 2.30 -57.19 -9.79
N PHE A 94 2.88 -57.88 -8.80
CA PHE A 94 3.09 -57.34 -7.45
C PHE A 94 4.59 -57.37 -7.11
N PRO A 95 5.21 -56.18 -6.95
CA PRO A 95 6.66 -56.09 -6.70
C PRO A 95 7.06 -56.48 -5.27
N TYR A 96 6.15 -56.37 -4.29
CA TYR A 96 6.50 -56.51 -2.88
C TYR A 96 6.61 -57.95 -2.35
N PRO A 97 5.91 -59.00 -2.83
CA PRO A 97 6.21 -60.37 -2.41
C PRO A 97 7.64 -60.74 -2.82
N GLU A 98 8.43 -61.18 -1.87
CA GLU A 98 9.76 -61.73 -2.11
C GLU A 98 9.70 -63.21 -2.48
N SER A 99 8.80 -63.94 -1.80
CA SER A 99 8.56 -65.37 -2.04
C SER A 99 7.09 -65.67 -1.87
N PHE A 100 6.57 -66.64 -2.64
CA PHE A 100 5.32 -67.32 -2.38
C PHE A 100 5.63 -68.70 -1.78
N PHE A 101 4.74 -69.24 -0.97
CA PHE A 101 4.95 -70.54 -0.36
C PHE A 101 3.65 -71.39 -0.37
N SER A 102 3.87 -72.72 -0.40
CA SER A 102 2.84 -73.73 -0.18
C SER A 102 3.35 -74.76 0.87
N TRP A 103 2.83 -74.65 2.08
CA TRP A 103 3.07 -75.63 3.15
C TRP A 103 1.93 -76.61 3.15
N ARG A 104 2.24 -77.87 2.91
CA ARG A 104 1.17 -78.93 2.72
C ARG A 104 1.57 -80.27 3.27
N THR A 105 0.54 -81.11 3.55
CA THR A 105 0.74 -82.49 3.88
C THR A 105 0.84 -83.33 2.60
N GLU A 106 1.92 -84.01 2.40
CA GLU A 106 2.13 -84.93 1.27
C GLU A 106 1.36 -86.24 1.43
N SER A 107 1.27 -87.03 0.34
CA SER A 107 0.62 -88.35 0.32
C SER A 107 1.22 -89.35 1.28
N ASN A 108 2.50 -89.17 1.68
CA ASN A 108 3.19 -90.00 2.66
C ASN A 108 2.90 -89.60 4.13
N GLY A 109 2.07 -88.54 4.34
CA GLY A 109 1.73 -88.01 5.66
C GLY A 109 2.77 -87.01 6.21
N ASN A 110 3.85 -86.75 5.54
CA ASN A 110 4.83 -85.77 5.94
C ASN A 110 4.37 -84.38 5.49
N LYS A 111 4.75 -83.35 6.25
CA LYS A 111 4.54 -81.97 5.88
C LYS A 111 5.77 -81.44 5.17
N SER A 112 5.58 -80.69 4.05
CA SER A 112 6.66 -80.11 3.29
C SER A 112 6.29 -78.66 2.94
N LEU A 113 7.35 -77.78 2.96
CA LEU A 113 7.25 -76.37 2.62
C LEU A 113 7.90 -76.15 1.25
N TYR A 114 7.08 -75.81 0.28
CA TYR A 114 7.52 -75.43 -1.05
C TYR A 114 7.57 -73.93 -1.15
N VAL A 115 8.71 -73.33 -1.55
CA VAL A 115 8.93 -71.90 -1.62
C VAL A 115 9.34 -71.51 -3.02
N PHE A 116 8.63 -70.57 -3.59
CA PHE A 116 8.87 -69.99 -4.91
C PHE A 116 9.51 -68.63 -4.72
N ASN A 117 10.78 -68.52 -5.04
CA ASN A 117 11.55 -67.27 -4.95
C ASN A 117 11.60 -66.57 -6.28
N ARG A 118 11.65 -65.28 -6.25
CA ARG A 118 11.93 -64.47 -7.44
C ARG A 118 13.38 -64.72 -7.92
N THR A 119 13.58 -64.76 -9.23
CA THR A 119 14.94 -64.87 -9.81
C THR A 119 15.66 -63.50 -9.91
N ASP A 120 14.89 -62.41 -10.08
CA ASP A 120 15.40 -61.05 -10.15
C ASP A 120 15.79 -60.45 -8.78
N ARG A 121 15.24 -61.04 -7.69
CA ARG A 121 15.52 -60.64 -6.30
C ARG A 121 15.42 -61.85 -5.39
N GLN A 122 16.58 -62.52 -5.20
CA GLN A 122 16.63 -63.66 -4.31
C GLN A 122 16.62 -63.27 -2.84
N PRO A 123 15.89 -64.00 -1.96
CA PRO A 123 15.90 -63.75 -0.53
C PRO A 123 17.29 -63.91 0.09
N ALA A 124 17.64 -63.03 1.07
CA ALA A 124 18.92 -63.10 1.75
C ALA A 124 19.24 -64.43 2.45
N TRP A 125 18.19 -65.20 2.84
CA TRP A 125 18.30 -66.49 3.48
C TRP A 125 18.55 -67.64 2.48
N TYR A 126 18.38 -67.41 1.18
CA TYR A 126 18.57 -68.41 0.15
C TYR A 126 20.06 -68.54 -0.23
N GLN A 127 20.62 -69.71 -0.01
CA GLN A 127 22.04 -70.02 -0.30
C GLN A 127 22.25 -70.78 -1.62
N GLY A 128 21.18 -71.02 -2.39
CA GLY A 128 21.27 -71.65 -3.70
C GLY A 128 21.98 -70.74 -4.72
N GLY A 129 22.74 -71.36 -5.65
CA GLY A 129 23.36 -70.60 -6.75
C GLY A 129 22.31 -69.86 -7.58
N LEU A 130 22.71 -68.78 -8.24
CA LEU A 130 21.89 -68.10 -9.23
C LEU A 130 21.40 -69.14 -10.24
N GLY A 131 20.14 -69.56 -10.11
CA GLY A 131 19.48 -70.40 -11.11
C GLY A 131 19.43 -69.57 -12.40
N ILE A 132 20.32 -69.83 -13.31
CA ILE A 132 20.24 -69.35 -14.69
C ILE A 132 19.10 -70.15 -15.33
N GLY A 133 17.88 -69.86 -14.94
CA GLY A 133 16.67 -70.42 -15.51
C GLY A 133 15.97 -69.37 -16.33
N GLU A 134 15.52 -69.70 -17.51
CA GLU A 134 14.61 -68.89 -18.34
C GLU A 134 13.30 -68.53 -17.65
N PHE A 135 13.03 -69.16 -16.48
CA PHE A 135 11.80 -68.99 -15.73
C PHE A 135 11.94 -67.97 -14.57
N PRO A 136 11.00 -67.08 -14.39
CA PRO A 136 11.11 -65.97 -13.41
C PRO A 136 11.03 -66.40 -11.95
N THR A 137 10.89 -67.69 -11.67
CA THR A 137 10.79 -68.27 -10.32
C THR A 137 11.74 -69.43 -10.12
N THR A 138 12.28 -69.58 -8.91
CA THR A 138 13.01 -70.77 -8.46
C THR A 138 12.21 -71.47 -7.37
N LEU A 139 12.01 -72.79 -7.50
CA LEU A 139 11.33 -73.62 -6.50
C LEU A 139 12.35 -74.25 -5.56
N VAL A 140 12.13 -74.08 -4.27
CA VAL A 140 12.92 -74.69 -3.19
C VAL A 140 12.02 -75.49 -2.27
N LYS A 141 12.42 -76.72 -1.97
CA LYS A 141 11.73 -77.58 -1.05
C LYS A 141 12.41 -77.58 0.32
N ASP A 142 11.65 -77.42 1.39
CA ASP A 142 12.07 -77.51 2.79
C ASP A 142 13.38 -76.77 3.10
N PRO A 143 13.47 -75.43 2.81
CA PRO A 143 14.67 -74.65 3.09
C PRO A 143 14.92 -74.56 4.59
N SER A 144 16.08 -74.97 5.06
CA SER A 144 16.43 -75.03 6.50
C SER A 144 16.30 -73.68 7.20
N ALA A 145 16.52 -72.57 6.47
CA ALA A 145 16.34 -71.20 6.99
C ALA A 145 14.87 -70.88 7.37
N LEU A 146 13.89 -71.62 6.82
CA LEU A 146 12.45 -71.38 7.07
C LEU A 146 11.84 -72.42 8.02
N THR A 147 12.61 -73.36 8.61
CA THR A 147 12.10 -74.29 9.64
C THR A 147 11.37 -73.56 10.81
N PRO A 148 11.83 -72.41 11.32
CA PRO A 148 11.08 -71.67 12.34
C PRO A 148 9.73 -71.16 11.83
N LEU A 149 9.63 -70.82 10.55
CA LEU A 149 8.38 -70.39 9.92
C LEU A 149 7.33 -71.51 9.90
N GLU A 150 7.72 -72.74 9.62
CA GLU A 150 6.83 -73.87 9.59
C GLU A 150 6.16 -74.08 10.94
N ALA A 151 6.89 -74.02 12.05
CA ALA A 151 6.35 -74.15 13.40
C ALA A 151 5.31 -73.06 13.70
N VAL A 152 5.57 -71.82 13.28
CA VAL A 152 4.62 -70.71 13.46
C VAL A 152 3.39 -70.88 12.57
N LEU A 153 3.54 -71.36 11.33
CA LEU A 153 2.41 -71.67 10.43
C LEU A 153 1.51 -72.69 11.01
N GLU A 154 2.07 -73.77 11.56
CA GLU A 154 1.31 -74.84 12.20
C GLU A 154 0.52 -74.36 13.43
N GLN A 155 1.18 -73.56 14.29
CA GLN A 155 0.54 -72.94 15.44
C GLN A 155 -0.60 -72.02 15.05
N GLN A 156 -0.36 -71.15 14.06
CA GLN A 156 -1.35 -70.15 13.60
C GLN A 156 -2.54 -70.85 12.87
N ALA A 157 -2.27 -71.93 12.11
CA ALA A 157 -3.30 -72.69 11.42
C ALA A 157 -4.22 -73.42 12.39
N SER A 158 -3.71 -73.88 13.56
CA SER A 158 -4.51 -74.51 14.61
C SER A 158 -5.59 -73.61 15.22
N LEU A 159 -5.48 -72.26 15.05
CA LEU A 159 -6.48 -71.29 15.50
C LEU A 159 -7.72 -71.25 14.61
N HIS A 160 -7.76 -71.99 13.53
CA HIS A 160 -8.88 -72.07 12.58
C HIS A 160 -9.29 -70.73 11.99
N THR A 161 -8.35 -69.83 11.87
CA THR A 161 -8.56 -68.50 11.25
C THR A 161 -8.65 -68.62 9.73
N ARG A 162 -9.37 -67.71 9.09
CA ARG A 162 -9.50 -67.68 7.62
C ARG A 162 -8.19 -67.25 6.92
N PHE A 163 -7.41 -66.43 7.61
CA PHE A 163 -6.11 -65.94 7.16
C PHE A 163 -5.13 -65.93 8.33
N ILE A 164 -3.86 -66.09 8.00
CA ILE A 164 -2.72 -66.02 8.91
C ILE A 164 -1.93 -64.81 8.54
N VAL A 165 -1.69 -63.87 9.46
CA VAL A 165 -0.86 -62.67 9.22
C VAL A 165 -0.02 -62.45 10.47
N PHE A 166 1.31 -62.47 10.31
CA PHE A 166 2.26 -62.21 11.39
C PHE A 166 3.58 -61.65 10.87
N GLU A 167 4.38 -61.10 11.76
CA GLU A 167 5.77 -60.68 11.48
C GLU A 167 6.73 -61.69 12.13
N THR A 168 7.82 -61.93 11.43
CA THR A 168 8.89 -62.84 11.89
C THR A 168 10.24 -62.35 11.39
N GLU A 169 11.32 -62.79 11.99
CA GLU A 169 12.68 -62.55 11.51
C GLU A 169 13.21 -63.82 10.82
N ILE A 170 13.74 -63.65 9.60
CA ILE A 170 14.36 -64.70 8.86
C ILE A 170 15.75 -64.22 8.43
N GLY A 171 16.80 -64.93 8.83
CA GLY A 171 18.16 -64.47 8.52
C GLY A 171 18.54 -63.09 9.04
N GLY A 172 17.92 -62.68 10.18
CA GLY A 172 18.15 -61.35 10.77
C GLY A 172 17.43 -60.18 10.06
N GLN A 173 16.54 -60.48 9.13
CA GLN A 173 15.71 -59.47 8.44
C GLN A 173 14.24 -59.62 8.86
N PRO A 174 13.50 -58.52 9.02
CA PRO A 174 12.09 -58.53 9.37
C PRO A 174 11.25 -58.85 8.14
N TYR A 175 10.36 -59.79 8.29
CA TYR A 175 9.41 -60.24 7.26
C TYR A 175 7.99 -60.16 7.76
N GLN A 176 7.06 -59.83 6.85
CA GLN A 176 5.62 -60.00 7.05
C GLN A 176 5.16 -61.21 6.26
N VAL A 177 4.47 -62.13 6.92
CA VAL A 177 3.95 -63.37 6.34
C VAL A 177 2.43 -63.26 6.26
N VAL A 178 1.91 -63.53 5.08
CA VAL A 178 0.46 -63.58 4.82
C VAL A 178 0.14 -64.94 4.25
N GLY A 179 -0.73 -65.69 4.93
CA GLY A 179 -1.13 -67.05 4.54
C GLY A 179 -2.64 -67.26 4.58
N ARG A 180 -3.07 -68.22 3.82
CA ARG A 180 -4.43 -68.71 3.81
C ARG A 180 -4.41 -70.21 4.07
N PRO A 181 -5.03 -70.70 5.18
CA PRO A 181 -5.19 -72.09 5.46
C PRO A 181 -6.13 -72.73 4.44
N VAL A 182 -5.76 -73.92 3.99
CA VAL A 182 -6.53 -74.77 3.05
C VAL A 182 -7.08 -75.97 3.83
N TYR A 183 -8.38 -76.13 3.81
CA TYR A 183 -9.09 -77.22 4.52
C TYR A 183 -9.75 -78.17 3.55
N LEU A 184 -9.78 -79.46 3.87
CA LEU A 184 -10.35 -80.56 3.02
C LEU A 184 -11.83 -80.38 2.73
N ALA A 185 -12.60 -80.00 3.73
CA ALA A 185 -14.03 -79.74 3.58
C ALA A 185 -14.55 -78.77 4.64
N PRO A 186 -15.54 -77.90 4.31
CA PRO A 186 -16.10 -76.94 5.25
C PRO A 186 -16.76 -77.60 6.49
N SER A 187 -17.25 -78.79 6.36
CA SER A 187 -17.96 -79.53 7.43
C SER A 187 -17.03 -80.25 8.41
N HIS A 188 -15.78 -80.56 7.98
CA HIS A 188 -14.74 -81.15 8.81
C HIS A 188 -13.43 -80.52 8.47
N PRO A 189 -13.02 -79.51 9.21
CA PRO A 189 -11.86 -78.67 8.88
C PRO A 189 -10.54 -79.40 9.20
N VAL A 190 -10.22 -80.44 8.41
CA VAL A 190 -8.88 -81.04 8.43
C VAL A 190 -7.96 -80.13 7.62
N LEU A 191 -6.97 -79.51 8.27
CA LEU A 191 -5.98 -78.65 7.64
C LEU A 191 -5.14 -79.47 6.65
N GLN A 192 -5.19 -79.15 5.37
CA GLN A 192 -4.36 -79.75 4.34
C GLN A 192 -3.03 -78.96 4.13
N GLY A 193 -3.05 -77.66 4.39
CA GLY A 193 -1.88 -76.86 4.25
C GLY A 193 -2.16 -75.34 4.41
N VAL A 194 -1.16 -74.57 4.13
CA VAL A 194 -1.25 -73.11 4.08
C VAL A 194 -0.54 -72.61 2.82
N VAL A 195 -1.22 -71.81 2.02
CA VAL A 195 -0.61 -71.08 0.90
C VAL A 195 -0.46 -69.61 1.24
N GLY A 196 0.63 -69.00 0.79
CA GLY A 196 0.86 -67.61 1.20
C GLY A 196 2.03 -66.95 0.47
N PHE A 197 2.36 -65.76 0.94
CA PHE A 197 3.52 -65.02 0.48
C PHE A 197 4.25 -64.35 1.65
N ILE A 198 5.51 -64.05 1.40
CA ILE A 198 6.45 -63.45 2.36
C ILE A 198 6.92 -62.11 1.81
N VAL A 199 6.88 -61.07 2.62
CA VAL A 199 7.28 -59.73 2.25
C VAL A 199 8.45 -59.27 3.11
N ASN A 200 9.56 -58.92 2.48
CA ASN A 200 10.74 -58.37 3.16
C ASN A 200 10.51 -56.91 3.50
N MET A 201 10.40 -56.61 4.79
CA MET A 201 10.08 -55.26 5.26
C MET A 201 11.27 -54.25 5.10
N THR A 202 12.50 -54.76 5.06
CA THR A 202 13.67 -53.91 4.74
C THR A 202 13.62 -53.47 3.30
N TRP A 203 13.40 -54.42 2.36
CA TRP A 203 13.27 -54.10 0.94
C TRP A 203 12.09 -53.14 0.66
N VAL A 204 10.97 -53.35 1.32
CA VAL A 204 9.80 -52.46 1.22
C VAL A 204 10.19 -51.04 1.57
N ARG A 205 10.93 -50.85 2.65
CA ARG A 205 11.40 -49.51 3.08
C ARG A 205 12.35 -48.89 2.10
N GLU A 206 13.29 -49.64 1.55
CA GLU A 206 14.39 -49.12 0.73
C GLU A 206 14.03 -48.96 -0.75
N HIS A 207 13.14 -49.80 -1.28
CA HIS A 207 12.86 -49.87 -2.71
C HIS A 207 11.38 -49.67 -3.08
N TYR A 208 10.46 -50.40 -2.45
CA TYR A 208 9.04 -50.37 -2.85
C TYR A 208 8.45 -48.95 -2.83
N PHE A 209 8.66 -48.18 -1.77
CA PHE A 209 8.12 -46.86 -1.68
C PHE A 209 8.79 -45.87 -2.62
N ASN A 210 10.07 -46.07 -2.97
CA ASN A 210 10.77 -45.26 -3.97
C ASN A 210 10.19 -45.50 -5.37
N GLU A 211 9.94 -46.78 -5.74
CA GLU A 211 9.33 -47.13 -7.03
C GLU A 211 7.91 -46.57 -7.11
N LEU A 212 7.09 -46.80 -6.08
CA LEU A 212 5.72 -46.28 -6.02
C LEU A 212 5.69 -44.75 -6.09
N MET A 213 6.61 -44.08 -5.42
CA MET A 213 6.71 -42.63 -5.46
C MET A 213 7.08 -42.13 -6.83
N ALA A 214 8.02 -42.80 -7.53
CA ALA A 214 8.39 -42.47 -8.90
C ALA A 214 7.21 -42.61 -9.87
N GLU A 215 6.41 -43.67 -9.77
CA GLU A 215 5.20 -43.86 -10.59
C GLU A 215 4.15 -42.80 -10.29
N LEU A 216 3.89 -42.55 -9.02
CA LEU A 216 2.90 -41.56 -8.60
C LEU A 216 3.32 -40.15 -8.99
N SER A 217 4.60 -39.83 -8.96
CA SER A 217 5.12 -38.52 -9.38
C SER A 217 4.80 -38.25 -10.86
N LEU A 218 4.85 -39.24 -11.71
CA LEU A 218 4.46 -39.11 -13.13
C LEU A 218 2.96 -38.79 -13.31
N VAL A 219 2.12 -39.30 -12.43
CA VAL A 219 0.66 -39.09 -12.49
C VAL A 219 0.24 -37.77 -11.85
N ILE A 220 0.82 -37.48 -10.68
CA ILE A 220 0.45 -36.30 -9.88
C ILE A 220 1.12 -35.03 -10.41
N ASP A 221 2.29 -35.18 -10.98
CA ASP A 221 3.25 -34.06 -11.16
C ASP A 221 3.77 -33.85 -12.57
N GLY A 222 2.89 -33.71 -13.53
CA GLY A 222 3.31 -33.15 -14.83
C GLY A 222 3.96 -31.76 -14.74
N ARG A 223 4.10 -31.16 -13.53
CA ARG A 223 4.62 -29.80 -13.30
C ARG A 223 5.36 -29.58 -11.98
N ASN A 224 5.84 -30.58 -11.27
CA ASN A 224 6.50 -30.42 -9.95
C ASN A 224 5.71 -29.57 -8.93
N SER A 225 4.39 -29.73 -8.88
CA SER A 225 3.50 -28.84 -8.12
C SER A 225 3.20 -29.31 -6.69
N VAL A 226 3.55 -30.58 -6.36
CA VAL A 226 3.30 -31.16 -5.03
C VAL A 226 4.53 -31.94 -4.56
N ALA A 227 5.05 -31.59 -3.40
CA ALA A 227 6.04 -32.37 -2.70
C ALA A 227 5.33 -33.44 -1.87
N LEU A 228 5.77 -34.70 -2.00
CA LEU A 228 5.27 -35.85 -1.27
C LEU A 228 6.40 -36.49 -0.49
N GLU A 229 6.13 -36.86 0.76
CA GLU A 229 7.07 -37.55 1.64
C GLU A 229 6.35 -38.63 2.42
N ILE A 230 7.05 -39.73 2.68
CA ILE A 230 6.56 -40.82 3.53
C ILE A 230 7.51 -40.96 4.72
N PHE A 231 6.92 -41.01 5.90
CA PHE A 231 7.61 -41.21 7.17
C PHE A 231 7.21 -42.52 7.82
N ASP A 232 8.16 -43.19 8.45
CA ASP A 232 7.92 -44.41 9.21
C ASP A 232 7.25 -44.11 10.57
N GLU A 233 6.97 -45.19 11.33
CA GLU A 233 6.38 -45.10 12.67
C GLU A 233 7.23 -44.31 13.70
N ARG A 234 8.51 -44.12 13.42
CA ARG A 234 9.45 -43.34 14.25
C ARG A 234 9.65 -41.94 13.77
N GLY A 235 8.92 -41.51 12.75
CA GLY A 235 9.04 -40.20 12.14
C GLY A 235 10.30 -40.02 11.28
N ARG A 236 10.97 -41.10 10.83
CA ARG A 236 12.11 -41.01 9.93
C ARG A 236 11.62 -41.01 8.49
N LEU A 237 12.22 -40.13 7.68
CA LEU A 237 11.92 -40.06 6.25
C LEU A 237 12.30 -41.37 5.56
N VAL A 238 11.33 -41.95 4.85
CA VAL A 238 11.51 -43.17 4.06
C VAL A 238 11.79 -42.82 2.60
N THR A 239 10.95 -41.99 2.01
CA THR A 239 11.10 -41.53 0.64
C THR A 239 10.50 -40.15 0.42
N SER A 240 10.99 -39.45 -0.59
CA SER A 240 10.50 -38.17 -1.04
C SER A 240 10.63 -38.09 -2.57
N ASN A 241 9.64 -37.49 -3.24
CA ASN A 241 9.71 -37.23 -4.68
C ASN A 241 10.70 -36.14 -5.07
N ARG A 242 11.32 -35.45 -4.09
CA ARG A 242 12.32 -34.38 -4.27
C ARG A 242 13.73 -34.73 -3.80
N GLY A 243 14.01 -35.97 -3.47
CA GLY A 243 15.28 -36.36 -2.90
C GLY A 243 15.39 -36.07 -1.39
N ARG A 244 16.60 -36.09 -0.84
CA ARG A 244 16.86 -36.03 0.61
C ARG A 244 16.69 -34.66 1.28
N THR A 245 16.40 -33.63 0.53
CA THR A 245 16.08 -32.30 1.11
C THR A 245 14.63 -32.34 1.56
N GLY A 246 14.43 -32.45 2.87
CA GLY A 246 13.09 -32.44 3.48
C GLY A 246 12.27 -31.20 3.08
N LEU A 247 10.95 -31.27 3.28
CA LEU A 247 10.07 -30.13 3.08
C LEU A 247 10.62 -28.93 3.86
N GLU A 248 11.23 -27.98 3.16
CA GLU A 248 11.49 -26.67 3.73
C GLU A 248 10.14 -26.06 4.07
N ALA A 249 10.00 -25.63 5.32
CA ALA A 249 8.83 -24.90 5.76
C ALA A 249 8.79 -23.54 5.04
N ASP A 250 8.37 -23.57 3.79
CA ASP A 250 8.12 -22.34 3.04
C ASP A 250 6.95 -21.61 3.72
N ALA A 251 7.23 -20.42 4.22
CA ALA A 251 6.35 -19.64 5.09
C ALA A 251 5.03 -19.30 4.38
N GLY A 252 4.11 -20.24 4.29
CA GLY A 252 2.79 -19.99 3.72
C GLY A 252 2.02 -21.20 3.20
N THR A 253 2.64 -22.34 2.96
CA THR A 253 1.97 -23.56 2.50
C THR A 253 1.83 -24.56 3.64
N ARG A 254 0.58 -24.99 3.90
CA ARG A 254 0.30 -25.99 4.93
C ARG A 254 0.74 -27.37 4.46
N VAL A 255 1.56 -28.05 5.26
CA VAL A 255 1.79 -29.49 5.12
C VAL A 255 0.52 -30.20 5.54
N ARG A 256 0.02 -31.06 4.66
CA ARG A 256 -1.10 -31.98 4.95
C ARG A 256 -0.54 -33.34 5.26
N GLU A 257 -1.10 -34.00 6.25
CA GLU A 257 -0.67 -35.34 6.66
C GLU A 257 -1.82 -36.33 6.58
N ARG A 258 -1.48 -37.59 6.25
CA ARG A 258 -2.40 -38.72 6.27
C ARG A 258 -1.68 -39.98 6.74
N LYS A 259 -2.25 -40.64 7.74
CA LYS A 259 -1.75 -41.91 8.24
C LYS A 259 -2.34 -43.07 7.45
N PHE A 260 -1.53 -44.06 7.18
CA PHE A 260 -1.95 -45.31 6.56
C PHE A 260 -1.27 -46.50 7.27
N PRO A 261 -1.95 -47.68 7.36
CA PRO A 261 -1.35 -48.86 7.97
C PRO A 261 -0.34 -49.49 7.01
N LEU A 262 0.86 -49.77 7.48
CA LEU A 262 1.83 -50.58 6.74
C LEU A 262 1.51 -52.05 6.96
N MET A 263 0.72 -52.63 6.05
CA MET A 263 0.29 -54.02 6.15
C MET A 263 -0.10 -54.55 4.76
N PHE A 264 0.59 -55.59 4.31
CA PHE A 264 0.30 -56.25 3.03
C PHE A 264 -0.90 -57.22 3.13
N PHE A 265 -1.94 -56.77 3.82
CA PHE A 265 -3.18 -57.46 4.04
C PHE A 265 -4.35 -56.49 4.19
N ASP A 266 -5.57 -56.95 3.89
CA ASP A 266 -6.74 -56.07 4.03
C ASP A 266 -7.04 -55.77 5.52
N PRO A 267 -6.96 -54.48 5.94
CA PRO A 267 -7.22 -54.11 7.33
C PRO A 267 -8.64 -54.44 7.81
N VAL A 268 -9.62 -54.44 6.88
CA VAL A 268 -11.01 -54.74 7.20
C VAL A 268 -11.17 -56.22 7.54
N LEU A 269 -10.59 -57.12 6.74
CA LEU A 269 -10.59 -58.54 7.00
C LEU A 269 -9.86 -58.88 8.29
N ARG A 270 -8.77 -58.17 8.57
CA ARG A 270 -8.07 -58.33 9.85
C ARG A 270 -8.91 -57.89 11.04
N ALA A 271 -9.60 -56.75 10.95
CA ALA A 271 -10.46 -56.29 12.04
C ALA A 271 -11.61 -57.24 12.36
N ALA A 272 -12.02 -58.06 11.39
CA ALA A 272 -13.06 -59.08 11.55
C ALA A 272 -12.55 -60.40 12.17
N GLN A 273 -11.23 -60.58 12.38
CA GLN A 273 -10.65 -61.73 13.03
C GLN A 273 -10.68 -61.59 14.56
N PRO A 274 -11.04 -62.67 15.32
CA PRO A 274 -11.15 -62.57 16.78
C PRO A 274 -9.80 -62.39 17.49
N GLU A 275 -8.71 -62.84 16.89
CA GLU A 275 -7.36 -62.72 17.45
C GLU A 275 -6.55 -61.65 16.73
N LYS A 276 -6.23 -60.57 17.44
CA LYS A 276 -5.39 -59.46 16.95
C LYS A 276 -3.91 -59.77 17.19
N THR A 277 -3.33 -60.66 16.41
CA THR A 277 -1.96 -61.14 16.60
C THR A 277 -0.88 -60.17 16.11
N LEU A 278 -1.21 -59.17 15.28
CA LEU A 278 -0.24 -58.24 14.72
C LEU A 278 -0.55 -56.79 15.14
N PRO A 279 0.38 -56.04 15.76
CA PRO A 279 0.20 -54.60 15.98
C PRO A 279 0.17 -53.86 14.65
N VAL A 280 -0.85 -52.98 14.44
CA VAL A 280 -0.88 -52.15 13.24
C VAL A 280 0.12 -51.01 13.39
N ARG A 281 1.14 -51.01 12.54
CA ARG A 281 2.06 -49.89 12.43
C ARG A 281 1.51 -48.88 11.44
N TYR A 282 1.44 -47.59 11.87
CA TYR A 282 0.98 -46.52 11.00
C TYR A 282 2.16 -45.72 10.52
N TRP A 283 2.24 -45.56 9.24
CA TRP A 283 3.14 -44.66 8.58
C TRP A 283 2.40 -43.37 8.21
N THR A 284 3.13 -42.30 8.00
CA THR A 284 2.53 -40.98 7.71
C THR A 284 3.01 -40.49 6.35
N ALA A 285 2.07 -40.14 5.50
CA ALA A 285 2.35 -39.45 4.25
C ALA A 285 2.13 -37.95 4.45
N HIS A 286 3.08 -37.15 4.02
CA HIS A 286 2.99 -35.70 3.98
C HIS A 286 2.87 -35.23 2.54
N ALA A 287 2.06 -34.20 2.30
CA ALA A 287 1.98 -33.50 1.03
C ALA A 287 1.98 -31.99 1.26
N GLN A 288 2.78 -31.32 0.47
CA GLN A 288 2.85 -29.89 0.43
C GLN A 288 2.76 -29.41 -1.02
N ALA A 289 1.76 -28.60 -1.34
CA ALA A 289 1.72 -27.95 -2.64
C ALA A 289 2.80 -26.90 -2.71
N LEU A 290 3.57 -26.93 -3.77
CA LEU A 290 4.63 -25.99 -4.04
C LEU A 290 4.03 -24.78 -4.73
N GLN A 291 4.55 -23.62 -4.40
CA GLN A 291 4.16 -22.39 -5.09
C GLN A 291 4.78 -22.39 -6.48
N ASP A 292 3.96 -22.41 -7.49
CA ASP A 292 4.39 -22.29 -8.88
C ASP A 292 5.03 -20.91 -9.08
N GLU A 293 6.29 -20.87 -9.56
CA GLU A 293 7.01 -19.62 -9.83
C GLU A 293 6.23 -18.68 -10.75
N SER A 294 5.47 -19.24 -11.67
CA SER A 294 4.57 -18.47 -12.55
C SER A 294 3.45 -17.76 -11.78
N MET A 295 2.89 -18.40 -10.75
CA MET A 295 1.87 -17.80 -9.87
C MET A 295 2.47 -16.73 -8.96
N LEU A 296 3.69 -16.95 -8.44
CA LEU A 296 4.41 -15.93 -7.66
C LEU A 296 4.75 -14.71 -8.51
N ALA A 297 5.22 -14.92 -9.74
CA ALA A 297 5.48 -13.85 -10.68
C ALA A 297 4.21 -13.07 -11.04
N ALA A 298 3.09 -13.77 -11.29
CA ALA A 298 1.79 -13.15 -11.54
C ALA A 298 1.28 -12.33 -10.33
N ALA A 299 1.43 -12.87 -9.11
CA ALA A 299 1.06 -12.17 -7.87
C ALA A 299 1.88 -10.91 -7.65
N SER A 300 3.19 -10.99 -7.83
CA SER A 300 4.10 -9.84 -7.72
C SER A 300 3.83 -8.80 -8.79
N GLY A 301 3.55 -9.22 -10.02
CA GLY A 301 3.15 -8.37 -11.13
C GLY A 301 1.84 -7.63 -10.86
N ALA A 302 0.80 -8.34 -10.41
CA ALA A 302 -0.49 -7.74 -10.05
C ALA A 302 -0.35 -6.72 -8.92
N ARG A 303 0.46 -7.02 -7.89
CA ARG A 303 0.74 -6.09 -6.78
C ARG A 303 1.47 -4.84 -7.25
N ARG A 304 2.49 -4.98 -8.11
CA ARG A 304 3.21 -3.82 -8.69
C ARG A 304 2.28 -2.94 -9.51
N THR A 305 1.48 -3.55 -10.38
CA THR A 305 0.50 -2.82 -11.21
C THR A 305 -0.52 -2.08 -10.34
N PHE A 306 -1.03 -2.70 -9.29
CA PHE A 306 -1.95 -2.05 -8.35
C PHE A 306 -1.32 -0.85 -7.64
N VAL A 307 -0.06 -0.96 -7.19
CA VAL A 307 0.67 0.15 -6.56
C VAL A 307 0.85 1.30 -7.55
N LEU A 308 1.23 1.02 -8.80
CA LEU A 308 1.41 2.04 -9.84
C LEU A 308 0.08 2.76 -10.17
N ILE A 309 -1.01 2.01 -10.32
CA ILE A 309 -2.34 2.60 -10.56
C ILE A 309 -2.78 3.45 -9.37
N SER A 310 -2.55 2.99 -8.13
CA SER A 310 -2.87 3.76 -6.93
C SER A 310 -2.07 5.05 -6.85
N PHE A 311 -0.78 5.01 -7.17
CA PHE A 311 0.07 6.19 -7.21
C PHE A 311 -0.38 7.18 -8.29
N ALA A 312 -0.69 6.70 -9.50
CA ALA A 312 -1.20 7.52 -10.58
C ALA A 312 -2.56 8.18 -10.23
N ALA A 313 -3.45 7.44 -9.55
CA ALA A 313 -4.73 7.94 -9.09
C ALA A 313 -4.57 9.06 -8.05
N VAL A 314 -3.67 8.90 -7.08
CA VAL A 314 -3.35 9.95 -6.08
C VAL A 314 -2.77 11.19 -6.77
N ALA A 315 -1.82 11.00 -7.70
CA ALA A 315 -1.24 12.10 -8.47
C ALA A 315 -2.29 12.88 -9.27
N ALA A 316 -3.25 12.18 -9.89
CA ALA A 316 -4.36 12.79 -10.61
C ALA A 316 -5.27 13.64 -9.69
N VAL A 317 -5.57 13.16 -8.49
CA VAL A 317 -6.35 13.92 -7.49
C VAL A 317 -5.59 15.18 -7.06
N ILE A 318 -4.29 15.07 -6.79
CA ILE A 318 -3.45 16.23 -6.42
C ILE A 318 -3.43 17.25 -7.56
N ALA A 319 -3.21 16.82 -8.79
CA ALA A 319 -3.22 17.70 -9.97
C ALA A 319 -4.56 18.41 -10.14
N LEU A 320 -5.67 17.71 -9.91
CA LEU A 320 -7.00 18.31 -9.96
C LEU A 320 -7.19 19.38 -8.88
N VAL A 321 -6.78 19.11 -7.64
CA VAL A 321 -6.87 20.07 -6.54
C VAL A 321 -6.04 21.33 -6.83
N LEU A 322 -4.82 21.15 -7.34
CA LEU A 322 -3.95 22.27 -7.72
C LEU A 322 -4.56 23.09 -8.86
N THR A 323 -5.13 22.45 -9.88
CA THR A 323 -5.80 23.11 -10.99
C THR A 323 -7.00 23.92 -10.53
N VAL A 324 -7.83 23.36 -9.64
CA VAL A 324 -8.99 24.06 -9.06
C VAL A 324 -8.54 25.26 -8.23
N ARG A 325 -7.45 25.12 -7.47
CA ARG A 325 -6.89 26.22 -6.67
C ARG A 325 -6.33 27.32 -7.55
N ALA A 326 -5.58 26.99 -8.59
CA ALA A 326 -5.01 27.94 -9.54
C ALA A 326 -6.11 28.71 -10.31
N THR A 327 -7.16 28.02 -10.78
CA THR A 327 -8.27 28.68 -11.48
C THR A 327 -9.06 29.63 -10.58
N ARG A 328 -9.24 29.28 -9.31
CA ARG A 328 -9.89 30.18 -8.33
C ARG A 328 -9.05 31.43 -8.05
N SER A 329 -7.75 31.26 -7.87
CA SER A 329 -6.82 32.37 -7.68
C SER A 329 -6.81 33.30 -8.88
N ALA A 330 -6.74 32.75 -10.10
CA ALA A 330 -6.78 33.53 -11.33
C ALA A 330 -8.11 34.30 -11.51
N ALA A 331 -9.24 33.67 -11.16
CA ALA A 331 -10.55 34.30 -11.22
C ALA A 331 -10.66 35.47 -10.21
N ALA A 332 -10.18 35.28 -8.98
CA ALA A 332 -10.13 36.35 -7.98
C ALA A 332 -9.30 37.54 -8.44
N LEU A 333 -8.12 37.29 -9.02
CA LEU A 333 -7.25 38.31 -9.58
C LEU A 333 -7.93 39.10 -10.72
N ALA A 334 -8.62 38.37 -11.63
CA ALA A 334 -9.35 39.00 -12.72
C ALA A 334 -10.51 39.89 -12.23
N THR A 335 -11.22 39.46 -11.19
CA THR A 335 -12.28 40.28 -10.57
C THR A 335 -11.70 41.54 -9.94
N MET A 336 -10.62 41.45 -9.15
CA MET A 336 -9.93 42.58 -8.55
C MET A 336 -9.42 43.58 -9.63
N LYS A 337 -8.87 43.06 -10.73
CA LYS A 337 -8.42 43.90 -11.86
C LYS A 337 -9.58 44.63 -12.52
N SER A 338 -10.73 44.01 -12.68
CA SER A 338 -11.94 44.61 -13.25
C SER A 338 -12.51 45.71 -12.33
N GLU A 339 -12.61 45.46 -11.04
CA GLU A 339 -13.06 46.45 -10.04
C GLU A 339 -12.12 47.66 -9.97
N PHE A 340 -10.81 47.40 -10.04
CA PHE A 340 -9.81 48.45 -10.12
C PHE A 340 -10.05 49.41 -11.29
N VAL A 341 -10.14 48.86 -12.53
CA VAL A 341 -10.38 49.68 -13.72
C VAL A 341 -11.65 50.52 -13.60
N SER A 342 -12.71 49.91 -13.07
CA SER A 342 -13.99 50.58 -12.84
C SER A 342 -13.85 51.75 -11.83
N THR A 343 -13.19 51.47 -10.68
CA THR A 343 -13.01 52.50 -9.61
C THR A 343 -12.13 53.66 -10.09
N VAL A 344 -11.01 53.36 -10.73
CA VAL A 344 -10.13 54.40 -11.28
C VAL A 344 -10.84 55.27 -12.30
N THR A 345 -11.61 54.66 -13.19
CA THR A 345 -12.38 55.38 -14.20
C THR A 345 -13.40 56.32 -13.55
N HIS A 346 -14.09 55.88 -12.51
CA HIS A 346 -15.04 56.68 -11.76
C HIS A 346 -14.36 57.86 -11.04
N GLU A 347 -13.23 57.61 -10.33
CA GLU A 347 -12.47 58.62 -9.59
C GLU A 347 -11.82 59.69 -10.50
N LEU A 348 -11.47 59.33 -11.76
CA LEU A 348 -11.01 60.29 -12.75
C LEU A 348 -12.16 61.09 -13.36
N LYS A 349 -13.32 60.49 -13.60
CA LYS A 349 -14.45 61.15 -14.26
C LYS A 349 -15.01 62.33 -13.43
N THR A 350 -15.03 62.18 -12.11
CA THR A 350 -15.59 63.21 -11.21
C THR A 350 -14.86 64.54 -11.26
N PRO A 351 -13.50 64.60 -11.02
CA PRO A 351 -12.76 65.85 -11.12
C PRO A 351 -12.79 66.44 -12.52
N ILE A 352 -12.70 65.61 -13.56
CA ILE A 352 -12.79 66.06 -14.96
C ILE A 352 -14.14 66.76 -15.22
N SER A 353 -15.23 66.20 -14.72
CA SER A 353 -16.56 66.80 -14.88
C SER A 353 -16.70 68.13 -14.12
N SER A 354 -16.13 68.24 -12.90
CA SER A 354 -16.11 69.48 -12.13
C SER A 354 -15.28 70.56 -12.81
N ILE A 355 -14.09 70.20 -13.30
CA ILE A 355 -13.20 71.12 -14.08
C ILE A 355 -13.93 71.58 -15.33
N ARG A 356 -14.54 70.71 -16.08
CA ARG A 356 -15.30 71.05 -17.27
C ARG A 356 -16.43 72.04 -16.98
N LEU A 357 -17.25 71.75 -15.94
CA LEU A 357 -18.39 72.56 -15.56
C LEU A 357 -17.95 73.97 -15.10
N ALA A 358 -16.90 74.07 -14.27
CA ALA A 358 -16.36 75.30 -13.82
C ALA A 358 -15.76 76.13 -15.00
N SER A 359 -15.04 75.46 -15.89
CA SER A 359 -14.48 76.09 -17.11
C SER A 359 -15.59 76.55 -18.06
N GLU A 360 -16.62 75.75 -18.31
CA GLU A 360 -17.74 76.17 -19.17
C GLU A 360 -18.53 77.35 -18.58
N THR A 361 -18.65 77.38 -17.25
CA THR A 361 -19.34 78.48 -16.56
C THR A 361 -18.55 79.78 -16.70
N LEU A 362 -17.21 79.77 -16.50
CA LEU A 362 -16.35 80.89 -16.69
C LEU A 362 -16.31 81.34 -18.17
N ALA A 363 -16.16 80.40 -19.12
CA ALA A 363 -16.11 80.72 -20.54
C ALA A 363 -17.39 81.39 -21.08
N ARG A 364 -18.56 81.01 -20.51
CA ARG A 364 -19.85 81.59 -20.91
C ARG A 364 -20.19 82.88 -20.20
N GLY A 365 -19.27 83.44 -19.37
CA GLY A 365 -19.51 84.65 -18.62
C GLY A 365 -20.65 84.61 -17.62
N ARG A 366 -21.04 83.42 -17.18
CA ARG A 366 -22.17 83.23 -16.25
C ARG A 366 -21.77 83.36 -14.78
N PHE A 367 -21.17 84.50 -14.42
CA PHE A 367 -20.77 84.80 -13.06
C PHE A 367 -21.30 86.19 -12.67
N ARG A 368 -21.68 86.39 -11.40
CA ARG A 368 -22.31 87.63 -10.91
C ARG A 368 -21.34 88.61 -10.21
N SER A 369 -20.14 88.14 -9.83
CA SER A 369 -19.15 88.92 -9.10
C SER A 369 -17.74 88.37 -9.32
N ALA A 370 -16.71 89.25 -9.08
CA ALA A 370 -15.32 88.82 -9.09
C ALA A 370 -14.99 87.74 -8.05
N GLU A 371 -15.78 87.64 -7.03
CA GLU A 371 -15.68 86.64 -5.97
C GLU A 371 -16.07 85.26 -6.50
N THR A 372 -17.16 85.12 -7.28
CA THR A 372 -17.57 83.93 -7.96
C THR A 372 -16.52 83.44 -8.98
N VAL A 373 -15.83 84.33 -9.67
CA VAL A 373 -14.70 83.98 -10.55
C VAL A 373 -13.54 83.33 -9.75
N ARG A 374 -13.20 83.91 -8.60
CA ARG A 374 -12.17 83.33 -7.70
C ARG A 374 -12.61 81.97 -7.16
N GLU A 375 -13.88 81.79 -6.82
CA GLU A 375 -14.43 80.53 -6.36
C GLU A 375 -14.29 79.37 -7.43
N TYR A 376 -14.70 79.63 -8.68
CA TYR A 376 -14.50 78.72 -9.78
C TYR A 376 -13.00 78.46 -10.10
N ALA A 377 -12.14 79.50 -10.03
CA ALA A 377 -10.71 79.32 -10.18
C ALA A 377 -10.10 78.40 -9.09
N ASN A 378 -10.56 78.55 -7.85
CA ASN A 378 -10.18 77.66 -6.73
C ASN A 378 -10.67 76.24 -6.93
N ILE A 379 -11.90 76.02 -7.43
CA ILE A 379 -12.42 74.72 -7.79
C ILE A 379 -11.51 74.08 -8.85
N LEU A 380 -11.17 74.76 -9.90
CA LEU A 380 -10.28 74.27 -10.97
C LEU A 380 -8.90 73.89 -10.44
N LEU A 381 -8.30 74.71 -9.60
CA LEU A 381 -6.98 74.44 -9.00
C LEU A 381 -7.04 73.20 -8.08
N ASN A 382 -8.08 73.10 -7.25
CA ASN A 382 -8.26 71.99 -6.32
C ASN A 382 -8.51 70.64 -7.04
N GLU A 383 -9.37 70.65 -8.06
CA GLU A 383 -9.67 69.41 -8.83
C GLU A 383 -8.51 69.01 -9.74
N ALA A 384 -7.74 69.96 -10.33
CA ALA A 384 -6.52 69.67 -11.07
C ALA A 384 -5.46 69.02 -10.15
N GLY A 385 -5.25 69.58 -8.95
CA GLY A 385 -4.34 69.00 -7.96
C GLY A 385 -4.77 67.63 -7.49
N ARG A 386 -6.11 67.40 -7.37
CA ARG A 386 -6.65 66.07 -7.05
C ARG A 386 -6.37 65.09 -8.18
N LEU A 387 -6.55 65.49 -9.44
CA LEU A 387 -6.31 64.64 -10.61
C LEU A 387 -4.84 64.25 -10.70
N SER A 388 -3.91 65.21 -10.51
CA SER A 388 -2.49 64.92 -10.48
C SER A 388 -2.13 63.86 -9.45
N ARG A 389 -2.64 63.97 -8.22
CA ARG A 389 -2.41 62.95 -7.18
C ARG A 389 -2.92 61.57 -7.53
N ILE A 390 -4.07 61.46 -8.20
CA ILE A 390 -4.60 60.18 -8.65
C ILE A 390 -3.67 59.56 -9.69
N VAL A 391 -3.19 60.35 -10.65
CA VAL A 391 -2.25 59.91 -11.68
C VAL A 391 -0.92 59.46 -11.07
N ASP A 392 -0.36 60.28 -10.14
CA ASP A 392 0.89 59.98 -9.46
C ASP A 392 0.80 58.67 -8.68
N ASN A 393 -0.31 58.43 -7.97
CA ASN A 393 -0.56 57.16 -7.28
C ASN A 393 -0.67 55.96 -8.23
N LEU A 394 -1.28 56.14 -9.41
CA LEU A 394 -1.36 55.08 -10.44
C LEU A 394 0.00 54.76 -11.03
N LEU A 395 0.81 55.81 -11.34
CA LEU A 395 2.18 55.64 -11.85
C LEU A 395 3.06 54.95 -10.81
N THR A 396 2.93 55.32 -9.54
CA THR A 396 3.67 54.66 -8.44
C THR A 396 3.33 53.17 -8.37
N ILE A 397 2.07 52.80 -8.45
CA ILE A 397 1.66 51.36 -8.45
C ILE A 397 2.18 50.63 -9.68
N SER A 398 2.16 51.27 -10.85
CA SER A 398 2.71 50.67 -12.07
C SER A 398 4.21 50.41 -11.92
N ARG A 399 4.96 51.37 -11.38
CA ARG A 399 6.41 51.23 -11.12
C ARG A 399 6.72 50.19 -10.05
N ILE A 400 5.88 50.08 -9.01
CA ILE A 400 6.03 49.07 -7.94
C ILE A 400 5.76 47.64 -8.44
N GLN A 401 5.07 47.48 -9.58
CA GLN A 401 4.87 46.14 -10.20
C GLN A 401 6.11 45.70 -10.99
N ASP A 402 6.95 46.61 -11.42
CA ASP A 402 8.24 46.28 -12.03
C ASP A 402 9.25 45.95 -10.93
N VAL A 403 9.96 44.86 -11.09
CA VAL A 403 10.94 44.32 -10.11
C VAL A 403 12.12 45.30 -9.90
N ASP A 404 12.27 46.29 -10.77
CA ASP A 404 13.37 47.28 -10.81
C ASP A 404 12.93 48.71 -10.40
N CYS A 405 12.10 48.86 -9.35
CA CYS A 405 11.81 50.21 -8.84
C CYS A 405 13.09 50.78 -8.22
N LEU A 406 13.76 51.66 -8.96
CA LEU A 406 14.99 52.32 -8.53
C LEU A 406 14.66 53.52 -7.65
N TYR A 407 14.80 53.38 -6.32
CA TYR A 407 14.80 54.50 -5.38
C TYR A 407 16.16 55.15 -5.33
N THR A 408 16.18 56.47 -5.23
CA THR A 408 17.41 57.22 -5.00
C THR A 408 17.62 57.43 -3.51
N PHE A 409 18.29 56.47 -2.88
CA PHE A 409 18.54 56.52 -1.45
C PHE A 409 19.64 57.55 -1.11
N GLU A 410 19.30 58.50 -0.25
CA GLU A 410 20.19 59.49 0.30
C GLU A 410 20.08 59.56 1.83
N SER A 411 21.09 60.17 2.47
CA SER A 411 21.03 60.35 3.92
C SER A 411 20.26 61.67 4.19
N LEU A 412 19.11 61.49 4.82
CA LEU A 412 18.17 62.61 5.07
C LEU A 412 17.99 62.83 6.57
N ASP A 413 17.84 64.13 6.92
CA ASP A 413 17.30 64.47 8.23
C ASP A 413 15.78 64.32 8.23
N PRO A 414 15.25 63.38 9.02
CA PRO A 414 13.80 63.12 9.05
C PRO A 414 13.01 64.32 9.55
N GLY A 415 13.58 65.16 10.43
CA GLY A 415 12.89 66.35 10.96
C GLY A 415 12.55 67.30 9.86
N THR A 416 13.55 67.70 9.04
CA THR A 416 13.34 68.59 7.91
C THR A 416 12.40 68.00 6.86
N LEU A 417 12.47 66.69 6.61
CA LEU A 417 11.61 66.02 5.65
C LEU A 417 10.14 66.08 6.11
N PHE A 418 9.89 65.89 7.40
CA PHE A 418 8.55 65.92 7.97
C PHE A 418 7.98 67.32 8.02
N GLU A 419 8.84 68.34 8.31
CA GLU A 419 8.42 69.72 8.26
C GLU A 419 8.05 70.13 6.83
N ASP A 420 8.83 69.77 5.81
CA ASP A 420 8.52 70.02 4.41
C ASP A 420 7.19 69.43 3.99
N ALA A 421 6.92 68.18 4.38
CA ALA A 421 5.63 67.49 4.13
C ALA A 421 4.49 68.28 4.77
N LEU A 422 4.63 68.67 6.02
CA LEU A 422 3.60 69.43 6.75
C LEU A 422 3.37 70.84 6.16
N ASN A 423 4.43 71.51 5.79
CA ASN A 423 4.34 72.86 5.17
C ASN A 423 3.53 72.79 3.86
N ASN A 424 3.67 71.75 3.07
CA ASN A 424 2.90 71.55 1.84
C ASN A 424 1.37 71.38 2.13
N PHE A 425 0.99 70.88 3.30
CA PHE A 425 -0.41 70.70 3.70
C PHE A 425 -0.95 71.84 4.56
N GLN A 426 -0.11 72.71 5.11
CA GLN A 426 -0.46 73.79 6.04
C GLN A 426 -1.58 74.75 5.53
N PRO A 427 -1.53 75.23 4.25
CA PRO A 427 -2.62 76.03 3.72
C PRO A 427 -3.98 75.35 3.75
N ARG A 428 -4.01 74.07 3.39
CA ARG A 428 -5.21 73.23 3.35
C ARG A 428 -5.72 72.96 4.75
N LEU A 429 -4.85 72.59 5.70
CA LEU A 429 -5.18 72.38 7.08
C LEU A 429 -5.82 73.59 7.76
N LYS A 430 -5.22 74.82 7.51
CA LYS A 430 -5.76 76.08 7.98
C LYS A 430 -7.09 76.42 7.36
N GLN A 431 -7.26 76.23 6.04
CA GLN A 431 -8.53 76.45 5.36
C GLN A 431 -9.65 75.58 5.89
N LEU A 432 -9.33 74.36 6.25
CA LEU A 432 -10.30 73.35 6.81
C LEU A 432 -10.46 73.50 8.32
N GLY A 433 -9.71 74.43 8.98
CA GLY A 433 -9.81 74.68 10.40
C GLY A 433 -9.28 73.55 11.29
N PHE A 434 -8.22 72.88 10.86
CA PHE A 434 -7.56 71.85 11.67
C PHE A 434 -6.66 72.48 12.73
N GLU A 435 -6.76 71.98 13.95
CA GLU A 435 -5.81 72.20 15.03
C GLU A 435 -4.71 71.16 14.93
N VAL A 436 -3.49 71.56 14.63
CA VAL A 436 -2.37 70.67 14.42
C VAL A 436 -1.38 70.81 15.57
N ASN A 437 -1.18 69.74 16.32
CA ASN A 437 -0.13 69.67 17.35
C ASN A 437 1.08 68.94 16.81
N VAL A 438 2.24 69.57 16.83
CA VAL A 438 3.52 69.06 16.28
C VAL A 438 4.51 68.93 17.42
N ASP A 439 5.00 67.71 17.64
CA ASP A 439 6.02 67.40 18.65
C ASP A 439 7.14 66.58 17.96
N ILE A 440 8.09 67.31 17.34
CA ILE A 440 9.25 66.74 16.63
C ILE A 440 10.52 67.27 17.33
N PRO A 441 11.17 66.38 18.13
CA PRO A 441 12.41 66.74 18.79
C PRO A 441 13.53 66.90 17.78
N ALA A 442 14.38 67.90 17.96
CA ALA A 442 15.58 68.14 17.13
C ALA A 442 16.83 68.03 18.02
N PRO A 443 17.95 67.42 17.54
CA PRO A 443 18.09 66.70 16.25
C PRO A 443 17.59 65.27 16.28
N LEU A 444 17.05 64.78 15.14
CA LEU A 444 16.76 63.37 14.91
C LEU A 444 17.94 62.69 14.21
N PRO A 445 18.18 61.39 14.44
CA PRO A 445 19.16 60.63 13.67
C PRO A 445 18.80 60.58 12.18
N ALA A 446 19.81 60.69 11.30
CA ALA A 446 19.59 60.63 9.86
C ALA A 446 19.06 59.25 9.44
N VAL A 447 18.18 59.20 8.44
CA VAL A 447 17.65 57.99 7.82
C VAL A 447 18.11 57.89 6.37
N ARG A 448 18.29 56.70 5.86
CA ARG A 448 18.61 56.45 4.45
C ARG A 448 17.31 56.21 3.68
N ALA A 449 16.88 57.22 2.90
CA ALA A 449 15.59 57.15 2.23
C ALA A 449 15.60 57.92 0.89
N ASP A 450 14.62 57.62 0.04
CA ASP A 450 14.28 58.41 -1.13
C ASP A 450 13.34 59.56 -0.70
N ARG A 451 13.79 60.79 -0.84
CA ARG A 451 13.05 61.99 -0.41
C ARG A 451 11.65 62.09 -1.02
N THR A 452 11.55 61.83 -2.34
CA THR A 452 10.29 61.92 -3.08
C THR A 452 9.29 60.83 -2.62
N ALA A 453 9.78 59.61 -2.44
CA ALA A 453 8.96 58.49 -1.97
C ALA A 453 8.42 58.71 -0.55
N ILE A 454 9.26 59.21 0.37
CA ILE A 454 8.80 59.49 1.75
C ILE A 454 7.84 60.71 1.79
N LEU A 455 8.08 61.76 0.99
CA LEU A 455 7.10 62.84 0.88
C LEU A 455 5.74 62.38 0.35
N GLN A 456 5.72 61.42 -0.59
CA GLN A 456 4.51 60.79 -1.08
C GLN A 456 3.80 59.95 0.01
N VAL A 457 4.56 59.22 0.81
CA VAL A 457 4.04 58.49 1.97
C VAL A 457 3.35 59.44 2.95
N MET A 458 4.05 60.54 3.32
CA MET A 458 3.51 61.54 4.21
C MET A 458 2.25 62.21 3.64
N GLY A 459 2.25 62.50 2.35
CA GLY A 459 1.09 63.06 1.64
C GLY A 459 -0.13 62.12 1.70
N ASN A 460 0.07 60.83 1.49
CA ASN A 460 -1.01 59.85 1.59
C ASN A 460 -1.57 59.74 3.01
N LEU A 461 -0.73 59.78 4.03
CA LEU A 461 -1.16 59.71 5.42
C LEU A 461 -1.91 60.96 5.88
N LEU A 462 -1.38 62.15 5.54
CA LEU A 462 -2.04 63.44 5.86
C LEU A 462 -3.37 63.58 5.11
N ASP A 463 -3.46 63.19 3.85
CA ASP A 463 -4.73 63.14 3.11
C ASP A 463 -5.77 62.21 3.78
N ASN A 464 -5.31 61.07 4.22
CA ASN A 464 -6.20 60.12 4.95
C ASN A 464 -6.67 60.71 6.27
N ALA A 465 -5.77 61.30 7.08
CA ALA A 465 -6.14 61.93 8.33
C ALA A 465 -7.16 63.08 8.14
N ILE A 466 -6.95 63.94 7.14
CA ILE A 466 -7.91 65.00 6.79
C ILE A 466 -9.27 64.42 6.34
N ARG A 467 -9.24 63.40 5.52
CA ARG A 467 -10.45 62.81 4.93
C ARG A 467 -11.34 62.09 5.93
N TYR A 468 -10.72 61.42 6.91
CA TYR A 468 -11.46 60.54 7.85
C TYR A 468 -11.70 61.18 9.23
N SER A 469 -11.34 62.44 9.43
CA SER A 469 -11.45 63.16 10.70
C SER A 469 -12.90 63.51 11.16
N ASN A 470 -13.92 63.22 10.42
CA ASN A 470 -15.35 63.21 10.76
C ASN A 470 -15.78 64.27 11.80
N GLY A 471 -15.46 65.57 11.56
CA GLY A 471 -15.93 66.68 12.41
C GLY A 471 -14.97 67.10 13.53
N THR A 472 -14.14 66.22 14.06
CA THR A 472 -13.11 66.55 15.04
C THR A 472 -11.81 66.91 14.30
N ARG A 473 -11.57 68.17 14.07
CA ARG A 473 -10.45 68.69 13.24
C ARG A 473 -9.16 68.82 14.05
N GLN A 474 -8.75 67.72 14.70
CA GLN A 474 -7.50 67.65 15.48
C GLN A 474 -6.56 66.61 14.88
N LEU A 475 -5.32 67.04 14.67
CA LEU A 475 -4.25 66.23 14.16
C LEU A 475 -3.02 66.36 15.05
N ALA A 476 -2.47 65.25 15.54
CA ALA A 476 -1.23 65.24 16.27
C ALA A 476 -0.14 64.54 15.43
N ILE A 477 1.00 65.19 15.31
CA ILE A 477 2.17 64.65 14.60
C ILE A 477 3.30 64.64 15.60
N SER A 478 3.91 63.48 15.85
CA SER A 478 5.05 63.37 16.73
C SER A 478 6.13 62.49 16.12
N ALA A 479 7.36 62.81 16.44
CA ALA A 479 8.50 61.97 16.07
C ALA A 479 9.30 61.59 17.31
N SER A 480 9.88 60.43 17.29
CA SER A 480 10.82 59.95 18.30
C SER A 480 11.88 59.06 17.66
N ALA A 481 13.02 58.93 18.28
CA ALA A 481 14.08 58.06 17.78
C ALA A 481 14.68 57.26 18.90
N ASN A 482 15.16 56.08 18.55
CA ASN A 482 16.04 55.27 19.37
C ASN A 482 17.31 54.95 18.57
N ASP A 483 18.21 54.15 19.11
CA ASP A 483 19.50 53.81 18.45
C ASP A 483 19.34 53.07 17.12
N ALA A 484 18.18 52.45 16.85
CA ALA A 484 17.92 51.60 15.68
C ALA A 484 16.99 52.28 14.65
N GLU A 485 15.97 53.01 15.10
CA GLU A 485 14.87 53.46 14.26
C GLU A 485 14.41 54.88 14.63
N VAL A 486 13.95 55.59 13.63
CA VAL A 486 13.16 56.82 13.77
C VAL A 486 11.70 56.48 13.59
N SER A 487 10.87 56.83 14.56
CA SER A 487 9.40 56.65 14.54
C SER A 487 8.73 57.96 14.26
N LEU A 488 7.86 58.01 13.25
CA LEU A 488 6.94 59.11 13.00
C LEU A 488 5.51 58.64 13.25
N ARG A 489 4.75 59.40 14.02
CA ARG A 489 3.34 59.10 14.34
C ARG A 489 2.45 60.21 13.83
N ILE A 490 1.39 59.84 13.13
CA ILE A 490 0.29 60.71 12.73
C ILE A 490 -0.96 60.18 13.38
N ALA A 491 -1.56 60.96 14.24
CA ALA A 491 -2.77 60.61 15.00
C ALA A 491 -3.92 61.55 14.63
N ASP A 492 -5.00 60.97 14.11
CA ASP A 492 -6.26 61.68 13.90
C ASP A 492 -7.28 61.31 14.99
N ARG A 493 -8.37 62.10 15.08
CA ARG A 493 -9.53 61.82 15.92
C ARG A 493 -10.78 61.52 15.07
N GLY A 494 -10.57 60.75 14.00
CA GLY A 494 -11.62 60.37 13.08
C GLY A 494 -12.44 59.18 13.53
N GLN A 495 -13.09 58.53 12.57
CA GLN A 495 -13.95 57.38 12.82
C GLN A 495 -13.20 56.10 13.25
N GLY A 496 -11.86 56.09 13.12
CA GLY A 496 -11.05 54.90 13.38
C GLY A 496 -11.19 53.83 12.31
N ILE A 497 -10.54 52.68 12.55
CA ILE A 497 -10.59 51.51 11.67
C ILE A 497 -11.14 50.31 12.46
N PRO A 498 -12.19 49.64 11.98
CA PRO A 498 -12.72 48.43 12.61
C PRO A 498 -11.69 47.33 12.71
N ALA A 499 -11.70 46.55 13.79
CA ALA A 499 -10.70 45.49 14.04
C ALA A 499 -10.71 44.39 12.98
N ASP A 500 -11.88 44.09 12.39
CA ASP A 500 -12.04 43.11 11.29
C ASP A 500 -11.48 43.62 9.95
N GLU A 501 -11.38 44.95 9.78
CA GLU A 501 -10.84 45.59 8.58
C GLU A 501 -9.32 45.82 8.68
N ALA A 502 -8.77 45.94 9.88
CA ALA A 502 -7.36 46.28 10.13
C ALA A 502 -6.33 45.39 9.39
N PRO A 503 -6.52 44.04 9.27
CA PRO A 503 -5.60 43.18 8.52
C PRO A 503 -5.57 43.49 7.01
N HIS A 504 -6.63 44.07 6.46
CA HIS A 504 -6.85 44.25 5.02
C HIS A 504 -6.58 45.65 4.50
N ILE A 505 -6.40 46.64 5.38
CA ILE A 505 -6.29 48.05 4.98
C ILE A 505 -5.06 48.39 4.11
N PHE A 506 -4.03 47.54 4.17
CA PHE A 506 -2.84 47.66 3.34
C PHE A 506 -2.96 46.89 2.01
N GLU A 507 -4.06 46.12 1.82
CA GLU A 507 -4.31 45.47 0.54
C GLU A 507 -4.65 46.51 -0.55
N LYS A 508 -4.19 46.25 -1.77
CA LYS A 508 -4.48 47.14 -2.91
C LYS A 508 -6.00 47.15 -3.14
N PHE A 509 -6.53 48.39 -3.33
CA PHE A 509 -7.96 48.62 -3.63
C PHE A 509 -8.91 48.38 -2.47
N PHE A 510 -8.41 48.03 -1.28
CA PHE A 510 -9.26 47.86 -0.11
C PHE A 510 -9.88 49.21 0.32
N ARG A 511 -11.17 49.17 0.64
CA ARG A 511 -11.95 50.28 1.18
C ARG A 511 -12.83 49.76 2.29
N GLY A 512 -12.85 50.43 3.45
CA GLY A 512 -13.73 50.08 4.55
C GLY A 512 -15.21 50.18 4.16
N ARG A 513 -16.05 49.41 4.77
CA ARG A 513 -17.48 49.25 4.43
C ARG A 513 -18.28 50.53 4.70
N ASN A 514 -17.89 51.31 5.70
CA ASN A 514 -18.62 52.53 6.16
C ASN A 514 -18.06 53.84 5.63
N VAL A 515 -17.29 53.79 4.55
CA VAL A 515 -16.62 55.00 4.02
C VAL A 515 -17.39 55.55 2.83
N SER A 516 -18.13 56.64 3.05
CA SER A 516 -18.85 57.40 2.01
C SER A 516 -17.94 58.34 1.19
N SER A 517 -16.68 58.55 1.62
CA SER A 517 -15.72 59.43 0.91
C SER A 517 -15.08 58.73 -0.30
N SER A 518 -14.96 59.48 -1.42
CA SER A 518 -14.33 58.99 -2.63
C SER A 518 -12.84 58.74 -2.43
N GLY A 519 -12.31 57.61 -2.97
CA GLY A 519 -10.87 57.29 -2.90
C GLY A 519 -10.53 55.98 -3.60
N THR A 520 -9.31 55.91 -4.12
CA THR A 520 -8.83 54.77 -4.93
C THR A 520 -8.52 53.50 -4.13
N GLY A 521 -8.42 53.56 -2.80
CA GLY A 521 -7.96 52.45 -1.96
C GLY A 521 -6.48 52.09 -2.16
N LEU A 522 -5.66 53.03 -2.71
CA LEU A 522 -4.28 52.78 -3.04
C LEU A 522 -3.30 53.44 -2.05
N GLY A 523 -3.74 54.48 -1.33
CA GLY A 523 -2.85 55.28 -0.49
C GLY A 523 -2.11 54.48 0.58
N LEU A 524 -2.82 53.69 1.39
CA LEU A 524 -2.20 52.86 2.43
C LEU A 524 -1.37 51.70 1.86
N ALA A 525 -1.77 51.12 0.73
CA ALA A 525 -0.97 50.12 0.04
C ALA A 525 0.38 50.68 -0.46
N ILE A 526 0.38 51.95 -0.96
CA ILE A 526 1.61 52.65 -1.34
C ILE A 526 2.47 52.92 -0.10
N VAL A 527 1.88 53.41 0.99
CA VAL A 527 2.60 53.65 2.25
C VAL A 527 3.30 52.36 2.72
N HIS A 528 2.57 51.28 2.83
CA HIS A 528 3.12 50.02 3.29
C HIS A 528 4.23 49.49 2.37
N ARG A 529 4.07 49.58 1.06
CA ARG A 529 5.08 49.15 0.09
C ARG A 529 6.33 50.00 0.15
N VAL A 530 6.20 51.34 0.07
CA VAL A 530 7.34 52.26 0.10
C VAL A 530 8.15 52.08 1.39
N ILE A 531 7.48 52.03 2.53
CA ILE A 531 8.17 51.88 3.82
C ILE A 531 8.89 50.51 3.92
N ASN A 532 8.26 49.44 3.46
CA ASN A 532 8.94 48.14 3.41
C ASN A 532 10.15 48.12 2.47
N ASP A 533 10.06 48.78 1.31
CA ASP A 533 11.18 48.90 0.38
C ASP A 533 12.32 49.76 0.98
N HIS A 534 12.03 50.65 1.94
CA HIS A 534 12.98 51.39 2.75
C HIS A 534 13.43 50.64 4.02
N HIS A 535 13.15 49.34 4.11
CA HIS A 535 13.47 48.47 5.27
C HIS A 535 12.83 48.96 6.58
N GLY A 536 11.75 49.71 6.50
CA GLY A 536 10.96 50.21 7.60
C GLY A 536 9.73 49.33 7.89
N ASP A 537 8.92 49.77 8.82
CA ASP A 537 7.64 49.11 9.19
C ASP A 537 6.52 50.15 9.38
N VAL A 538 5.28 49.74 9.15
CA VAL A 538 4.09 50.60 9.35
C VAL A 538 3.15 49.91 10.35
N LYS A 539 2.93 50.59 11.47
CA LYS A 539 2.01 50.13 12.51
C LYS A 539 0.79 51.02 12.58
N LEU A 540 -0.35 50.34 12.78
CA LEU A 540 -1.63 51.02 12.92
C LEU A 540 -2.25 50.68 14.26
N ARG A 541 -2.72 51.72 14.97
CA ARG A 541 -3.37 51.59 16.28
C ARG A 541 -4.60 52.48 16.38
N SER A 542 -5.54 52.09 17.21
CA SER A 542 -6.66 52.95 17.58
C SER A 542 -6.17 54.10 18.48
N ASN A 543 -6.68 55.32 18.26
CA ASN A 543 -6.38 56.49 19.08
C ASN A 543 -7.35 56.60 20.24
N ASN A 544 -7.09 55.90 21.37
CA ASN A 544 -7.89 55.95 22.60
C ASN A 544 -9.43 55.83 22.39
N GLY A 545 -9.83 54.95 21.45
CA GLY A 545 -11.25 54.67 21.16
C GLY A 545 -11.92 55.63 20.19
N SER A 546 -11.21 56.66 19.69
CA SER A 546 -11.70 57.61 18.68
C SER A 546 -10.56 58.07 17.78
N GLY A 547 -10.58 57.65 16.50
CA GLY A 547 -9.54 57.97 15.49
C GLY A 547 -8.47 56.89 15.29
N THR A 548 -7.47 57.25 14.51
CA THR A 548 -6.41 56.34 14.09
C THR A 548 -5.03 56.94 14.37
N VAL A 549 -4.09 56.11 14.80
CA VAL A 549 -2.63 56.39 14.87
C VAL A 549 -1.93 55.53 13.85
N VAL A 550 -1.29 56.18 12.89
CA VAL A 550 -0.38 55.50 11.97
C VAL A 550 1.06 55.83 12.39
N GLU A 551 1.85 54.81 12.65
CA GLU A 551 3.25 54.91 13.04
C GLU A 551 4.12 54.31 11.93
N ILE A 552 5.05 55.11 11.42
CA ILE A 552 6.08 54.71 10.46
C ILE A 552 7.39 54.57 11.19
N LEU A 553 8.08 53.46 10.97
CA LEU A 553 9.41 53.18 11.50
C LEU A 553 10.40 53.17 10.33
N LEU A 554 11.44 53.97 10.41
CA LEU A 554 12.52 53.99 9.43
C LEU A 554 13.85 53.70 10.12
N PRO A 555 14.71 52.84 9.55
CA PRO A 555 15.99 52.51 10.17
C PRO A 555 16.95 53.73 10.14
N VAL A 556 17.66 53.94 11.24
CA VAL A 556 18.70 54.95 11.36
C VAL A 556 19.82 54.64 10.35
N ALA A 557 20.26 55.62 9.60
CA ALA A 557 21.42 55.50 8.71
C ALA A 557 22.65 55.14 9.54
N LYS A 558 23.09 53.90 9.51
CA LYS A 558 24.40 53.52 10.09
C LYS A 558 25.46 54.28 9.28
N GLY A 559 26.23 55.10 9.96
CA GLY A 559 27.27 55.89 9.35
C GLY A 559 28.12 55.02 8.40
N ASP A 560 28.09 55.37 7.14
CA ASP A 560 28.91 54.73 6.11
C ASP A 560 30.37 55.08 6.47
N LYS A 561 31.09 54.12 7.05
CA LYS A 561 32.54 54.14 7.01
C LYS A 561 32.89 53.99 5.53
N LEU A 562 33.19 55.15 4.91
CA LEU A 562 33.76 55.27 3.56
C LEU A 562 34.75 54.11 3.32
N ARG A 563 34.41 53.21 2.43
CA ARG A 563 35.34 52.42 1.66
C ARG A 563 35.30 52.84 0.21
#